data_57326b75c93ecebbfb614b2ae9906adb
#
_entry.id   57326b75c93ecebbfb614b2ae9906adb
#
_cell.length_a   1.000
_cell.length_b   1.000
_cell.length_c   1.000
_cell.angle_alpha   90.00
_cell.angle_beta   90.00
_cell.angle_gamma   90.00
#
_symmetry.space_group_name_H-M   'P 1'
#
loop_
_entity.id
_entity.type
_entity.pdbx_description
1 polymer ?
#
loop_
_entity_poly.entity_id
_entity_poly.type
_entity_poly.pdbx_seq_one_letter_code
_entity_poly.pdbx_strand_id
1 'polypeptide(L)'
;LNAMEKEKHIGIVAHDQYLEPYEDAIKGRHNHAVWKIDQLTQHGKQSLSDFANGYEYFGLHKVRGGWVFREWAPNATDIYLVGDFNDWKESEDYRCKKVEGTGNWELKVPTKAMRHGNLFKMHVKWNGGEGERIPAWATRVVQDEQTKIFSAQVWVPRKYRWKKEKFTPSRDPLLI
;
A
#
# COMPACT_ATOMS: atom_id res chain seq x y z
N LEU A 1 53.85 7.58 -24.56
CA LEU A 1 53.41 6.45 -23.72
C LEU A 1 52.02 6.84 -23.18
N ASN A 2 51.02 6.25 -23.78
CA ASN A 2 49.61 6.51 -23.49
C ASN A 2 49.31 6.23 -22.02
N ALA A 3 48.82 7.23 -21.31
CA ALA A 3 48.07 7.03 -20.09
C ALA A 3 46.79 6.27 -20.48
N MET A 4 46.75 4.97 -20.22
CA MET A 4 45.52 4.21 -20.20
C MET A 4 44.62 4.91 -19.21
N GLU A 5 43.54 5.52 -19.68
CA GLU A 5 42.44 5.95 -18.83
C GLU A 5 42.08 4.77 -17.92
N LYS A 6 42.35 4.90 -16.63
CA LYS A 6 41.90 3.94 -15.63
C LYS A 6 40.37 3.91 -15.76
N GLU A 7 39.84 2.82 -16.28
CA GLU A 7 38.41 2.55 -16.28
C GLU A 7 37.90 2.80 -14.87
N LYS A 8 37.03 3.77 -14.74
CA LYS A 8 36.52 4.21 -13.44
C LYS A 8 35.57 3.15 -12.94
N HIS A 9 36.03 2.30 -12.02
CA HIS A 9 35.18 1.33 -11.36
C HIS A 9 33.94 2.02 -10.70
N ILE A 10 32.80 1.32 -10.64
CA ILE A 10 31.66 1.84 -9.91
C ILE A 10 31.96 1.94 -8.42
N GLY A 11 31.41 2.94 -7.76
CA GLY A 11 31.79 3.39 -6.42
C GLY A 11 32.15 2.32 -5.41
N ILE A 12 31.33 1.25 -5.25
CA ILE A 12 31.60 0.18 -4.29
C ILE A 12 32.83 -0.67 -4.68
N VAL A 13 33.00 -0.94 -5.97
CA VAL A 13 34.16 -1.72 -6.49
C VAL A 13 35.44 -0.92 -6.37
N ALA A 14 35.38 0.40 -6.51
CA ALA A 14 36.54 1.28 -6.33
C ALA A 14 37.07 1.29 -4.88
N HIS A 15 36.25 0.90 -3.92
CA HIS A 15 36.62 0.83 -2.50
C HIS A 15 36.98 -0.57 -2.02
N ASP A 16 36.62 -1.62 -2.78
CA ASP A 16 36.86 -3.02 -2.42
C ASP A 16 37.27 -3.82 -3.65
N GLN A 17 38.57 -4.07 -3.78
CA GLN A 17 39.15 -4.82 -4.91
C GLN A 17 38.64 -6.28 -4.99
N TYR A 18 38.17 -6.88 -3.91
CA TYR A 18 37.60 -8.22 -3.93
C TYR A 18 36.27 -8.28 -4.71
N LEU A 19 35.64 -7.13 -4.99
CA LEU A 19 34.46 -7.03 -5.82
C LEU A 19 34.73 -6.92 -7.33
N GLU A 20 35.99 -6.69 -7.74
CA GLU A 20 36.34 -6.58 -9.17
C GLU A 20 35.84 -7.76 -10.02
N PRO A 21 35.99 -9.03 -9.60
CA PRO A 21 35.47 -10.17 -10.38
C PRO A 21 33.94 -10.18 -10.55
N TYR A 22 33.22 -9.41 -9.73
CA TYR A 22 31.77 -9.33 -9.72
C TYR A 22 31.25 -8.01 -10.30
N GLU A 23 32.10 -7.16 -10.83
CA GLU A 23 31.75 -5.81 -11.27
C GLU A 23 30.62 -5.84 -12.32
N ASP A 24 30.66 -6.74 -13.29
CA ASP A 24 29.61 -6.87 -14.32
C ASP A 24 28.26 -7.24 -13.71
N ALA A 25 28.25 -8.14 -12.72
CA ALA A 25 27.02 -8.51 -12.01
C ALA A 25 26.45 -7.35 -11.18
N ILE A 26 27.33 -6.55 -10.55
CA ILE A 26 26.96 -5.37 -9.79
C ILE A 26 26.41 -4.29 -10.73
N LYS A 27 27.09 -4.02 -11.85
CA LYS A 27 26.61 -3.11 -12.91
C LYS A 27 25.25 -3.54 -13.47
N GLY A 28 25.11 -4.83 -13.75
CA GLY A 28 23.85 -5.39 -14.26
C GLY A 28 22.67 -5.16 -13.30
N ARG A 29 22.86 -5.41 -12.01
CA ARG A 29 21.85 -5.15 -10.97
C ARG A 29 21.52 -3.67 -10.84
N HIS A 30 22.54 -2.82 -10.85
CA HIS A 30 22.36 -1.36 -10.80
C HIS A 30 21.56 -0.87 -12.01
N ASN A 31 21.95 -1.26 -13.21
CA ASN A 31 21.27 -0.87 -14.44
C ASN A 31 19.82 -1.35 -14.47
N HIS A 32 19.57 -2.56 -13.97
CA HIS A 32 18.20 -3.07 -13.84
C HIS A 32 17.36 -2.23 -12.87
N ALA A 33 17.95 -1.84 -11.73
CA ALA A 33 17.26 -0.96 -10.77
C ALA A 33 16.94 0.41 -11.38
N VAL A 34 17.91 1.03 -12.07
CA VAL A 34 17.71 2.31 -12.77
C VAL A 34 16.63 2.19 -13.85
N TRP A 35 16.69 1.14 -14.67
CA TRP A 35 15.65 0.88 -15.66
C TRP A 35 14.26 0.72 -15.02
N LYS A 36 14.17 -0.03 -13.91
CA LYS A 36 12.90 -0.23 -13.21
C LYS A 36 12.36 1.07 -12.62
N ILE A 37 13.22 1.89 -12.05
CA ILE A 37 12.87 3.23 -11.57
C ILE A 37 12.30 4.08 -12.72
N ASP A 38 12.98 4.09 -13.86
CA ASP A 38 12.55 4.84 -15.04
C ASP A 38 11.15 4.40 -15.50
N GLN A 39 10.87 3.08 -15.53
CA GLN A 39 9.53 2.56 -15.84
C GLN A 39 8.48 2.99 -14.83
N LEU A 40 8.77 2.86 -13.52
CA LEU A 40 7.82 3.20 -12.45
C LEU A 40 7.53 4.70 -12.38
N THR A 41 8.51 5.52 -12.70
CA THR A 41 8.36 6.98 -12.76
C THR A 41 7.82 7.50 -14.08
N GLN A 42 7.41 6.59 -14.99
CA GLN A 42 6.93 6.94 -16.34
C GLN A 42 7.92 7.84 -17.08
N HIS A 43 9.20 7.44 -17.09
CA HIS A 43 10.30 8.22 -17.68
C HIS A 43 10.46 9.61 -17.03
N GLY A 44 10.41 9.68 -15.72
CA GLY A 44 10.61 10.89 -14.92
C GLY A 44 9.41 11.84 -14.85
N LYS A 45 8.22 11.44 -15.33
CA LYS A 45 6.99 12.24 -15.21
C LYS A 45 6.43 12.32 -13.80
N GLN A 46 6.80 11.37 -12.96
CA GLN A 46 6.45 11.32 -11.54
C GLN A 46 7.63 10.83 -10.71
N SER A 47 7.64 11.10 -9.42
CA SER A 47 8.65 10.56 -8.49
C SER A 47 8.31 9.13 -8.07
N LEU A 48 9.27 8.41 -7.46
CA LEU A 48 8.98 7.13 -6.81
C LEU A 48 8.01 7.28 -5.64
N SER A 49 8.06 8.41 -4.93
CA SER A 49 7.10 8.72 -3.86
C SER A 49 5.68 8.86 -4.40
N ASP A 50 5.51 9.49 -5.56
CA ASP A 50 4.20 9.61 -6.20
C ASP A 50 3.68 8.24 -6.69
N PHE A 51 4.58 7.38 -7.17
CA PHE A 51 4.22 6.00 -7.52
C PHE A 51 3.84 5.19 -6.28
N ALA A 52 4.50 5.39 -5.16
CA ALA A 52 4.34 4.63 -3.92
C ALA A 52 3.14 5.09 -3.06
N ASN A 53 2.17 5.80 -3.63
CA ASN A 53 1.00 6.33 -2.91
C ASN A 53 -0.23 5.41 -2.91
N GLY A 54 -0.04 4.11 -3.14
CA GLY A 54 -1.13 3.13 -3.16
C GLY A 54 -2.04 3.16 -1.92
N TYR A 55 -1.50 3.56 -0.77
CA TYR A 55 -2.24 3.73 0.48
C TYR A 55 -3.28 4.87 0.43
N GLU A 56 -3.16 5.82 -0.49
CA GLU A 56 -4.14 6.90 -0.73
C GLU A 56 -5.25 6.46 -1.70
N TYR A 57 -4.99 5.43 -2.49
CA TYR A 57 -5.92 4.92 -3.50
C TYR A 57 -6.66 3.68 -3.03
N PHE A 58 -5.95 2.67 -2.51
CA PHE A 58 -6.51 1.41 -2.03
C PHE A 58 -6.99 1.51 -0.57
N GLY A 59 -7.87 0.58 -0.19
CA GLY A 59 -8.50 0.56 1.12
C GLY A 59 -9.78 1.37 1.18
N LEU A 60 -10.23 1.67 2.39
CA LEU A 60 -11.46 2.41 2.65
C LEU A 60 -11.15 3.86 2.99
N HIS A 61 -11.62 4.78 2.15
CA HIS A 61 -11.42 6.22 2.31
C HIS A 61 -12.74 6.96 2.47
N LYS A 62 -12.76 7.91 3.42
CA LYS A 62 -13.85 8.86 3.53
C LYS A 62 -13.63 10.00 2.54
N VAL A 63 -14.60 10.23 1.68
CA VAL A 63 -14.60 11.29 0.69
C VAL A 63 -15.77 12.24 0.89
N ARG A 64 -15.83 13.34 0.11
CA ARG A 64 -16.99 14.23 0.14
C ARG A 64 -18.25 13.47 -0.31
N GLY A 65 -19.21 13.36 0.59
CA GLY A 65 -20.51 12.73 0.30
C GLY A 65 -20.57 11.21 0.55
N GLY A 66 -19.46 10.54 0.89
CA GLY A 66 -19.51 9.10 1.09
C GLY A 66 -18.19 8.44 1.47
N TRP A 67 -18.13 7.19 1.11
CA TRP A 67 -16.98 6.34 1.26
C TRP A 67 -16.63 5.72 -0.08
N VAL A 68 -15.32 5.54 -0.32
CA VAL A 68 -14.79 4.80 -1.46
C VAL A 68 -13.91 3.70 -0.92
N PHE A 69 -14.20 2.49 -1.31
CA PHE A 69 -13.36 1.32 -1.05
C PHE A 69 -12.75 0.84 -2.36
N ARG A 70 -11.46 0.49 -2.33
CA ARG A 70 -10.77 -0.12 -3.47
C ARG A 70 -9.84 -1.23 -3.01
N GLU A 71 -9.81 -2.29 -3.80
CA GLU A 71 -8.91 -3.42 -3.59
C GLU A 71 -8.40 -3.96 -4.92
N TRP A 72 -7.20 -4.54 -4.91
CA TRP A 72 -6.64 -5.23 -6.06
C TRP A 72 -6.82 -6.73 -5.89
N ALA A 73 -7.64 -7.33 -6.72
CA ALA A 73 -7.94 -8.76 -6.71
C ALA A 73 -8.25 -9.27 -8.12
N PRO A 74 -7.23 -9.42 -8.99
CA PRO A 74 -7.42 -9.69 -10.42
C PRO A 74 -8.15 -11.00 -10.69
N ASN A 75 -8.01 -11.99 -9.81
CA ASN A 75 -8.60 -13.31 -9.94
C ASN A 75 -9.95 -13.47 -9.23
N ALA A 76 -10.44 -12.44 -8.54
CA ALA A 76 -11.74 -12.47 -7.93
C ALA A 76 -12.86 -12.41 -9.01
N THR A 77 -13.94 -13.14 -8.76
CA THR A 77 -15.18 -13.10 -9.55
C THR A 77 -16.19 -12.15 -8.95
N ASP A 78 -16.17 -12.00 -7.62
CA ASP A 78 -17.03 -11.09 -6.87
C ASP A 78 -16.37 -10.67 -5.55
N ILE A 79 -16.71 -9.46 -5.09
CA ILE A 79 -16.28 -8.93 -3.78
C ILE A 79 -17.45 -8.18 -3.16
N TYR A 80 -17.78 -8.53 -1.92
CA TYR A 80 -18.74 -7.83 -1.09
C TYR A 80 -18.05 -7.32 0.17
N LEU A 81 -18.42 -6.13 0.66
CA LEU A 81 -18.08 -5.74 2.01
C LEU A 81 -19.16 -6.25 2.97
N VAL A 82 -18.73 -6.95 4.01
CA VAL A 82 -19.58 -7.45 5.09
C VAL A 82 -19.09 -6.91 6.43
N GLY A 83 -19.99 -6.51 7.30
CA GLY A 83 -19.62 -5.91 8.58
C GLY A 83 -20.81 -5.45 9.40
N ASP A 84 -20.55 -4.68 10.45
CA ASP A 84 -21.57 -4.17 11.37
C ASP A 84 -22.67 -3.34 10.68
N PHE A 85 -22.39 -2.83 9.50
CA PHE A 85 -23.30 -1.98 8.73
C PHE A 85 -24.35 -2.76 7.92
N ASN A 86 -24.21 -4.08 7.78
CA ASN A 86 -25.11 -4.95 7.03
C ASN A 86 -25.31 -6.33 7.69
N ASP A 87 -25.15 -6.41 9.02
CA ASP A 87 -25.29 -7.64 9.81
C ASP A 87 -24.41 -8.78 9.30
N TRP A 88 -23.22 -8.45 8.77
CA TRP A 88 -22.24 -9.39 8.23
C TRP A 88 -22.78 -10.26 7.08
N LYS A 89 -23.74 -9.74 6.31
CA LYS A 89 -24.35 -10.42 5.17
C LYS A 89 -24.00 -9.73 3.86
N GLU A 90 -23.88 -10.52 2.81
CA GLU A 90 -23.80 -9.98 1.45
C GLU A 90 -25.04 -9.17 1.10
N SER A 91 -24.84 -8.07 0.43
CA SER A 91 -25.87 -7.18 -0.04
C SER A 91 -25.39 -6.46 -1.31
N GLU A 92 -26.27 -6.27 -2.26
CA GLU A 92 -25.96 -5.54 -3.51
C GLU A 92 -25.53 -4.10 -3.26
N ASP A 93 -26.00 -3.46 -2.17
CA ASP A 93 -25.56 -2.13 -1.76
C ASP A 93 -24.07 -2.07 -1.40
N TYR A 94 -23.49 -3.21 -1.04
CA TYR A 94 -22.08 -3.34 -0.63
C TYR A 94 -21.26 -4.25 -1.56
N ARG A 95 -21.76 -4.49 -2.77
CA ARG A 95 -21.05 -5.21 -3.82
C ARG A 95 -20.08 -4.29 -4.53
N CYS A 96 -18.82 -4.70 -4.59
CA CYS A 96 -17.80 -4.01 -5.36
C CYS A 96 -17.99 -4.25 -6.87
N LYS A 97 -17.64 -3.24 -7.66
CA LYS A 97 -17.63 -3.33 -9.12
C LYS A 97 -16.20 -3.47 -9.62
N LYS A 98 -15.98 -4.39 -10.56
CA LYS A 98 -14.69 -4.55 -11.21
C LYS A 98 -14.40 -3.34 -12.10
N VAL A 99 -13.18 -2.80 -12.00
CA VAL A 99 -12.71 -1.73 -12.88
C VAL A 99 -12.09 -2.39 -14.11
N GLU A 100 -12.71 -2.23 -15.26
CA GLU A 100 -12.27 -2.89 -16.50
C GLU A 100 -10.83 -2.51 -16.87
N GLY A 101 -10.11 -3.45 -17.47
CA GLY A 101 -8.72 -3.28 -17.87
C GLY A 101 -7.71 -3.26 -16.73
N THR A 102 -8.17 -3.45 -15.49
CA THR A 102 -7.33 -3.50 -14.29
C THR A 102 -7.66 -4.73 -13.45
N GLY A 103 -6.91 -5.00 -12.42
CA GLY A 103 -7.28 -5.99 -11.39
C GLY A 103 -8.03 -5.37 -10.20
N ASN A 104 -8.48 -4.12 -10.33
CA ASN A 104 -9.05 -3.36 -9.23
C ASN A 104 -10.57 -3.57 -9.12
N TRP A 105 -11.04 -3.48 -7.89
CA TRP A 105 -12.43 -3.45 -7.51
C TRP A 105 -12.73 -2.16 -6.78
N GLU A 106 -13.90 -1.57 -7.02
CA GLU A 106 -14.32 -0.32 -6.40
C GLU A 106 -15.75 -0.42 -5.87
N LEU A 107 -15.99 0.14 -4.68
CA LEU A 107 -17.31 0.36 -4.11
C LEU A 107 -17.41 1.81 -3.66
N LYS A 108 -18.53 2.46 -4.00
CA LYS A 108 -18.90 3.79 -3.50
C LYS A 108 -20.21 3.72 -2.77
N VAL A 109 -20.23 4.17 -1.51
CA VAL A 109 -21.43 4.20 -0.68
C VAL A 109 -21.59 5.55 -0.01
N PRO A 110 -22.84 5.97 0.30
CA PRO A 110 -23.10 7.25 0.95
C PRO A 110 -22.53 7.30 2.37
N THR A 111 -22.33 8.50 2.91
CA THR A 111 -21.75 8.72 4.25
C THR A 111 -22.45 7.93 5.35
N LYS A 112 -23.78 7.80 5.26
CA LYS A 112 -24.61 7.09 6.25
C LYS A 112 -24.41 5.57 6.26
N ALA A 113 -23.83 5.02 5.20
CA ALA A 113 -23.66 3.57 5.02
C ALA A 113 -22.65 2.96 6.00
N MET A 114 -21.68 3.74 6.45
CA MET A 114 -20.66 3.27 7.39
C MET A 114 -20.38 4.34 8.46
N ARG A 115 -19.95 3.88 9.64
CA ARG A 115 -19.61 4.74 10.78
C ARG A 115 -18.23 4.42 11.30
N HIS A 116 -17.55 5.44 11.85
CA HIS A 116 -16.31 5.23 12.58
C HIS A 116 -16.48 4.15 13.65
N GLY A 117 -15.57 3.20 13.68
CA GLY A 117 -15.59 2.07 14.61
C GLY A 117 -16.27 0.80 14.08
N ASN A 118 -17.07 0.85 13.00
CA ASN A 118 -17.64 -0.37 12.42
C ASN A 118 -16.55 -1.38 12.05
N LEU A 119 -16.77 -2.63 12.35
CA LEU A 119 -15.93 -3.74 11.91
C LEU A 119 -16.40 -4.24 10.55
N PHE A 120 -15.44 -4.67 9.72
CA PHE A 120 -15.77 -5.20 8.41
C PHE A 120 -14.69 -6.11 7.86
N LYS A 121 -15.05 -6.89 6.84
CA LYS A 121 -14.19 -7.70 5.98
C LYS A 121 -14.67 -7.62 4.53
N MET A 122 -13.87 -8.14 3.63
CA MET A 122 -14.30 -8.50 2.29
C MET A 122 -14.74 -9.95 2.29
N HIS A 123 -15.90 -10.25 1.71
CA HIS A 123 -16.22 -11.60 1.24
C HIS A 123 -15.84 -11.67 -0.25
N VAL A 124 -14.81 -12.44 -0.53
CA VAL A 124 -14.21 -12.56 -1.86
C VAL A 124 -14.59 -13.90 -2.45
N LYS A 125 -15.09 -13.89 -3.69
CA LYS A 125 -15.38 -15.09 -4.48
C LYS A 125 -14.38 -15.20 -5.62
N TRP A 126 -13.96 -16.42 -5.92
CA TRP A 126 -13.06 -16.74 -7.02
C TRP A 126 -13.44 -18.08 -7.65
N ASN A 127 -12.87 -18.41 -8.78
CA ASN A 127 -13.14 -19.71 -9.42
C ASN A 127 -12.72 -20.87 -8.51
N GLY A 128 -13.71 -21.62 -8.03
CA GLY A 128 -13.50 -22.79 -7.15
C GLY A 128 -13.57 -22.49 -5.65
N GLY A 129 -13.95 -21.27 -5.21
CA GLY A 129 -14.08 -21.00 -3.78
C GLY A 129 -14.50 -19.57 -3.43
N GLU A 130 -14.66 -19.38 -2.14
CA GLU A 130 -14.96 -18.06 -1.54
C GLU A 130 -14.42 -17.99 -0.11
N GLY A 131 -14.33 -16.80 0.46
CA GLY A 131 -13.95 -16.63 1.85
C GLY A 131 -13.77 -15.19 2.26
N GLU A 132 -13.79 -14.98 3.58
CA GLU A 132 -13.56 -13.67 4.17
C GLU A 132 -12.07 -13.31 4.16
N ARG A 133 -11.78 -12.05 3.85
CA ARG A 133 -10.42 -11.49 3.88
C ARG A 133 -10.46 -10.10 4.51
N ILE A 134 -9.40 -9.77 5.23
CA ILE A 134 -9.14 -8.39 5.65
C ILE A 134 -8.58 -7.66 4.43
N PRO A 135 -9.06 -6.43 4.11
CA PRO A 135 -8.48 -5.65 3.03
C PRO A 135 -6.97 -5.45 3.20
N ALA A 136 -6.20 -5.58 2.13
CA ALA A 136 -4.74 -5.44 2.16
C ALA A 136 -4.29 -4.06 2.65
N TRP A 137 -5.09 -3.02 2.38
CA TRP A 137 -4.84 -1.63 2.78
C TRP A 137 -5.75 -1.17 3.93
N ALA A 138 -6.10 -2.07 4.84
CA ALA A 138 -6.86 -1.68 6.03
C ALA A 138 -6.03 -0.73 6.91
N THR A 139 -6.56 0.45 7.20
CA THR A 139 -5.87 1.44 8.05
C THR A 139 -5.83 1.05 9.51
N ARG A 140 -6.76 0.22 9.95
CA ARG A 140 -6.81 -0.34 11.30
C ARG A 140 -7.37 -1.75 11.26
N VAL A 141 -6.72 -2.65 11.99
CA VAL A 141 -7.16 -4.02 12.22
C VAL A 141 -7.28 -4.22 13.72
N VAL A 142 -8.35 -4.85 14.16
CA VAL A 142 -8.60 -5.15 15.57
C VAL A 142 -8.89 -6.63 15.73
N GLN A 143 -8.52 -7.17 16.88
CA GLN A 143 -8.81 -8.55 17.25
C GLN A 143 -9.95 -8.57 18.27
N ASP A 144 -10.94 -9.42 18.04
CA ASP A 144 -11.97 -9.69 19.03
C ASP A 144 -11.38 -10.43 20.22
N GLU A 145 -11.70 -9.99 21.44
CA GLU A 145 -11.09 -10.53 22.66
C GLU A 145 -11.54 -11.95 22.96
N GLN A 146 -12.75 -12.33 22.57
CA GLN A 146 -13.32 -13.65 22.86
C GLN A 146 -13.00 -14.65 21.75
N THR A 147 -13.32 -14.30 20.50
CA THR A 147 -13.15 -15.20 19.35
C THR A 147 -11.74 -15.24 18.81
N LYS A 148 -10.91 -14.23 19.14
CA LYS A 148 -9.56 -14.01 18.61
C LYS A 148 -9.52 -13.78 17.09
N ILE A 149 -10.67 -13.54 16.48
CA ILE A 149 -10.80 -13.23 15.05
C ILE A 149 -10.42 -11.79 14.78
N PHE A 150 -9.64 -11.56 13.74
CA PHE A 150 -9.29 -10.21 13.28
C PHE A 150 -10.28 -9.67 12.27
N SER A 151 -10.55 -8.37 12.35
CA SER A 151 -11.38 -7.64 11.39
C SER A 151 -10.76 -6.28 11.10
N ALA A 152 -10.97 -5.77 9.89
CA ALA A 152 -10.70 -4.38 9.59
C ALA A 152 -11.70 -3.48 10.32
N GLN A 153 -11.28 -2.27 10.66
CA GLN A 153 -12.16 -1.28 11.30
C GLN A 153 -12.23 -0.01 10.47
N VAL A 154 -13.43 0.50 10.28
CA VAL A 154 -13.65 1.83 9.71
C VAL A 154 -13.05 2.87 10.65
N TRP A 155 -11.93 3.46 10.26
CA TRP A 155 -11.15 4.32 11.13
C TRP A 155 -10.97 5.71 10.56
N VAL A 156 -11.63 6.68 11.17
CA VAL A 156 -11.51 8.10 10.87
C VAL A 156 -11.30 8.84 12.19
N PRO A 157 -10.08 8.82 12.72
CA PRO A 157 -9.78 9.48 13.98
C PRO A 157 -9.92 10.99 13.83
N ARG A 158 -10.29 11.66 14.91
CA ARG A 158 -10.20 13.10 14.98
C ARG A 158 -8.75 13.51 14.85
N LYS A 159 -8.48 14.56 14.08
CA LYS A 159 -7.13 15.09 13.92
C LYS A 159 -6.57 15.48 15.27
N TYR A 160 -5.45 14.87 15.68
CA TYR A 160 -4.79 15.22 16.92
C TYR A 160 -4.22 16.64 16.80
N ARG A 161 -4.46 17.48 17.82
CA ARG A 161 -3.86 18.82 17.93
C ARG A 161 -2.75 18.76 18.97
N TRP A 162 -1.54 18.96 18.54
CA TRP A 162 -0.39 19.08 19.45
C TRP A 162 -0.58 20.27 20.37
N LYS A 163 -0.49 20.03 21.68
CA LYS A 163 -0.65 21.07 22.70
C LYS A 163 0.69 21.63 23.17
N LYS A 164 1.81 21.04 22.74
CA LYS A 164 3.16 21.44 23.14
C LYS A 164 3.88 22.07 21.96
N GLU A 165 4.85 22.90 22.28
CA GLU A 165 5.77 23.51 21.32
C GLU A 165 6.54 22.46 20.52
N LYS A 166 7.13 22.88 19.43
CA LYS A 166 7.89 22.01 18.54
C LYS A 166 8.98 21.27 19.30
N PHE A 167 8.99 19.96 19.20
CA PHE A 167 10.10 19.15 19.68
C PHE A 167 11.36 19.52 18.87
N THR A 168 12.44 19.90 19.58
CA THR A 168 13.75 20.10 18.98
C THR A 168 14.61 18.90 19.40
N PRO A 169 14.97 18.02 18.48
CA PRO A 169 15.83 16.88 18.81
C PRO A 169 17.20 17.36 19.25
N SER A 170 17.82 16.65 20.19
CA SER A 170 19.22 16.86 20.53
C SER A 170 20.10 16.67 19.29
N ARG A 171 21.14 17.50 19.17
CA ARG A 171 22.17 17.31 18.13
C ARG A 171 23.18 16.24 18.51
N ASP A 172 23.18 15.78 19.76
CA ASP A 172 24.04 14.73 20.23
C ASP A 172 23.43 13.36 19.91
N PRO A 173 24.04 12.57 18.99
CA PRO A 173 23.51 11.27 18.61
C PRO A 173 23.62 10.19 19.70
N LEU A 174 24.37 10.49 20.79
CA LEU A 174 24.57 9.57 21.91
C LEU A 174 23.62 9.84 23.09
N LEU A 175 22.83 10.90 23.03
CA LEU A 175 21.78 11.17 23.99
C LEU A 175 20.53 10.37 23.61
N ILE A 176 20.38 9.22 24.23
CA ILE A 176 19.17 8.39 24.18
C ILE A 176 18.30 8.75 25.39
#